data_c4222d4edbf26b67f70630e8738ee70b
#
_entry.id   c4222d4edbf26b67f70630e8738ee70b
#
_cell.length_a   1.000
_cell.length_b   1.000
_cell.length_c   1.000
_cell.angle_alpha   90.00
_cell.angle_beta   90.00
_cell.angle_gamma   90.00
#
_symmetry.space_group_name_H-M   'P 1'
#
loop_
_entity.id
_entity.type
_entity.pdbx_description
1 polymer ?
#
loop_
_entity_poly.entity_id
_entity_poly.type
_entity_poly.pdbx_seq_one_letter_code
_entity_poly.pdbx_strand_id
1 'polypeptide(L)'
;ASGFCYFNDPVLGILALIDAGIFPIYYVDVDAHHGDGVEDAFRGDGRVFTLSVHEEGRWPYTGRIDECSDGTTCNLPVPKGFNDAELGYLTERVIVPLGRALRPAAVVLQCGCDGLADDPMSGLALTNRGLWSVVEALIGLAPRYFVLGGGGYNPWAVARCWAGVWAVLNGIDPRQAVPTPAALRVLSGLRWDRSQGRNPPAHWLASIADHPAPGSVRPAIRDIARIAAGRLTLLEPPAASNVFNQERGMYR
;
A
#
# COMPACT_ATOMS: atom_id res chain seq x y z
N ALA A 1 -16.87 13.20 7.45
CA ALA A 1 -16.65 12.88 6.04
C ALA A 1 -15.61 13.84 5.47
N SER A 2 -14.54 13.32 4.85
CA SER A 2 -13.51 14.12 4.18
C SER A 2 -12.87 13.27 3.07
N GLY A 3 -11.95 13.83 2.27
CA GLY A 3 -11.26 13.09 1.22
C GLY A 3 -12.22 12.45 0.19
N PHE A 4 -13.33 13.11 -0.12
CA PHE A 4 -14.42 12.61 -0.98
C PHE A 4 -15.16 11.37 -0.43
N CYS A 5 -14.87 10.93 0.80
CA CYS A 5 -15.51 9.78 1.44
C CYS A 5 -16.58 10.20 2.43
N TYR A 6 -17.75 9.55 2.39
CA TYR A 6 -18.82 9.70 3.38
C TYR A 6 -18.69 8.69 4.52
N PHE A 7 -18.25 7.49 4.20
CA PHE A 7 -17.94 6.43 5.15
C PHE A 7 -16.46 6.07 5.06
N ASN A 8 -15.92 5.55 6.14
CA ASN A 8 -14.58 4.96 6.15
C ASN A 8 -14.74 3.44 5.99
N ASP A 9 -14.91 3.00 4.74
CA ASP A 9 -15.11 1.59 4.40
C ASP A 9 -13.93 0.68 4.82
N PRO A 10 -12.64 1.09 4.73
CA PRO A 10 -11.55 0.31 5.31
C PRO A 10 -11.75 0.05 6.81
N VAL A 11 -12.13 1.06 7.59
CA VAL A 11 -12.38 0.93 9.03
C VAL A 11 -13.55 -0.04 9.28
N LEU A 12 -14.65 0.08 8.53
CA LEU A 12 -15.79 -0.83 8.67
C LEU A 12 -15.40 -2.28 8.35
N GLY A 13 -14.62 -2.49 7.30
CA GLY A 13 -14.10 -3.81 6.94
C GLY A 13 -13.17 -4.40 8.00
N ILE A 14 -12.27 -3.59 8.56
CA ILE A 14 -11.36 -4.02 9.64
C ILE A 14 -12.16 -4.36 10.90
N LEU A 15 -13.14 -3.55 11.28
CA LEU A 15 -14.01 -3.84 12.42
C LEU A 15 -14.77 -5.16 12.23
N ALA A 16 -15.30 -5.43 11.04
CA ALA A 16 -15.97 -6.70 10.74
C ALA A 16 -15.02 -7.90 10.84
N LEU A 17 -13.75 -7.76 10.46
CA LEU A 17 -12.73 -8.79 10.65
C LEU A 17 -12.46 -9.02 12.15
N ILE A 18 -12.33 -7.94 12.92
CA ILE A 18 -12.13 -8.02 14.39
C ILE A 18 -13.30 -8.70 15.07
N ASP A 19 -14.55 -8.34 14.71
CA ASP A 19 -15.77 -8.95 15.25
C ASP A 19 -15.85 -10.45 14.93
N ALA A 20 -15.28 -10.86 13.79
CA ALA A 20 -15.14 -12.27 13.42
C ALA A 20 -13.94 -12.98 14.10
N GLY A 21 -13.22 -12.31 15.01
CA GLY A 21 -12.04 -12.86 15.69
C GLY A 21 -10.80 -12.95 14.82
N ILE A 22 -10.72 -12.19 13.69
CA ILE A 22 -9.61 -12.21 12.75
C ILE A 22 -8.67 -11.04 13.05
N PHE A 23 -7.61 -11.29 13.79
CA PHE A 23 -6.53 -10.36 14.12
C PHE A 23 -5.26 -11.16 14.50
N PRO A 24 -4.02 -10.61 14.45
CA PRO A 24 -3.71 -9.22 14.08
C PRO A 24 -4.01 -8.94 12.60
N ILE A 25 -4.28 -7.67 12.28
CA ILE A 25 -4.53 -7.17 10.93
C ILE A 25 -3.38 -6.25 10.52
N TYR A 26 -2.87 -6.44 9.31
CA TYR A 26 -1.92 -5.53 8.68
C TYR A 26 -2.63 -4.71 7.61
N TYR A 27 -2.89 -3.45 7.89
CA TYR A 27 -3.41 -2.48 6.93
C TYR A 27 -2.26 -1.84 6.19
N VAL A 28 -2.26 -1.94 4.87
CA VAL A 28 -1.28 -1.32 3.97
C VAL A 28 -2.00 -0.39 3.02
N ASP A 29 -1.61 0.87 3.02
CA ASP A 29 -2.17 1.92 2.17
C ASP A 29 -1.11 2.41 1.19
N VAL A 30 -1.40 2.34 -0.10
CA VAL A 30 -0.51 2.80 -1.19
C VAL A 30 -1.18 3.87 -2.06
N ASP A 31 -2.24 4.50 -1.58
CA ASP A 31 -2.83 5.72 -2.10
C ASP A 31 -1.80 6.87 -2.03
N ALA A 32 -1.95 7.87 -2.87
CA ALA A 32 -1.06 9.03 -2.82
C ALA A 32 -1.25 9.91 -1.58
N HIS A 33 -2.36 9.75 -0.86
CA HIS A 33 -2.71 10.52 0.32
C HIS A 33 -2.51 9.71 1.59
N HIS A 34 -2.17 10.38 2.69
CA HIS A 34 -2.04 9.69 3.98
C HIS A 34 -3.36 9.08 4.43
N GLY A 35 -3.33 7.81 4.84
CA GLY A 35 -4.48 7.07 5.35
C GLY A 35 -4.88 7.45 6.77
N ASP A 36 -4.96 8.75 7.06
CA ASP A 36 -5.20 9.34 8.39
C ASP A 36 -6.43 8.77 9.09
N GLY A 37 -7.52 8.60 8.34
CA GLY A 37 -8.79 8.14 8.91
C GLY A 37 -8.76 6.69 9.39
N VAL A 38 -7.91 5.83 8.83
CA VAL A 38 -7.71 4.45 9.32
C VAL A 38 -6.70 4.45 10.47
N GLU A 39 -5.62 5.20 10.33
CA GLU A 39 -4.62 5.38 11.40
C GLU A 39 -5.29 5.87 12.69
N ASP A 40 -6.08 6.94 12.61
CA ASP A 40 -6.76 7.52 13.78
C ASP A 40 -7.77 6.57 14.42
N ALA A 41 -8.50 5.79 13.61
CA ALA A 41 -9.49 4.84 14.10
C ALA A 41 -8.87 3.69 14.92
N PHE A 42 -7.63 3.30 14.62
CA PHE A 42 -6.95 2.18 15.26
C PHE A 42 -5.68 2.56 16.03
N ARG A 43 -5.48 3.85 16.26
CA ARG A 43 -4.34 4.35 17.03
C ARG A 43 -4.29 3.71 18.41
N GLY A 44 -3.19 3.01 18.70
CA GLY A 44 -3.00 2.28 19.96
C GLY A 44 -3.79 0.97 20.09
N ASP A 45 -4.53 0.54 19.07
CA ASP A 45 -5.17 -0.77 19.06
C ASP A 45 -4.18 -1.84 18.56
N GLY A 46 -3.60 -2.61 19.47
CA GLY A 46 -2.61 -3.66 19.15
C GLY A 46 -3.13 -4.79 18.26
N ARG A 47 -4.42 -4.80 17.87
CA ARG A 47 -4.98 -5.75 16.91
C ARG A 47 -4.77 -5.32 15.46
N VAL A 48 -4.46 -4.03 15.21
CA VAL A 48 -4.31 -3.46 13.87
C VAL A 48 -2.99 -2.72 13.79
N PHE A 49 -2.20 -3.05 12.80
CA PHE A 49 -0.99 -2.29 12.46
C PHE A 49 -1.23 -1.60 11.12
N THR A 50 -1.06 -0.28 11.07
CA THR A 50 -1.26 0.54 9.88
C THR A 50 0.08 0.93 9.25
N LEU A 51 0.18 0.84 7.92
CA LEU A 51 1.28 1.36 7.14
C LEU A 51 0.72 2.18 5.99
N SER A 52 1.22 3.40 5.81
CA SER A 52 0.84 4.28 4.70
C SER A 52 2.06 4.80 3.94
N VAL A 53 2.07 4.58 2.61
CA VAL A 53 3.01 5.21 1.67
C VAL A 53 2.28 6.34 0.99
N HIS A 54 2.69 7.59 1.17
CA HIS A 54 1.95 8.75 0.67
C HIS A 54 2.89 9.90 0.29
N GLU A 55 2.43 10.82 -0.55
CA GLU A 55 3.22 11.99 -0.96
C GLU A 55 3.38 12.97 0.20
N GLU A 56 4.61 13.27 0.56
CA GLU A 56 4.95 14.21 1.62
C GLU A 56 4.35 15.60 1.38
N GLY A 57 3.76 16.18 2.43
CA GLY A 57 3.20 17.53 2.38
C GLY A 57 1.96 17.68 1.49
N ARG A 58 1.32 16.59 1.07
CA ARG A 58 0.03 16.58 0.40
C ARG A 58 -1.11 16.51 1.42
N TRP A 59 -2.29 16.93 1.00
CA TRP A 59 -3.50 16.74 1.83
C TRP A 59 -3.58 15.26 2.29
N PRO A 60 -3.91 14.97 3.56
CA PRO A 60 -4.39 15.85 4.64
C PRO A 60 -3.28 16.55 5.45
N TYR A 61 -2.02 16.58 4.98
CA TYR A 61 -0.87 17.24 5.59
C TYR A 61 -0.42 16.60 6.92
N THR A 62 -0.70 15.33 7.09
CA THR A 62 -0.36 14.46 8.23
C THR A 62 0.50 13.29 7.76
N GLY A 63 0.85 12.37 8.65
CA GLY A 63 1.61 11.15 8.31
C GLY A 63 3.11 11.39 8.21
N ARG A 64 3.66 12.26 9.04
CA ARG A 64 5.13 12.42 9.12
C ARG A 64 5.78 11.15 9.62
N ILE A 65 7.01 10.92 9.20
CA ILE A 65 7.76 9.72 9.57
C ILE A 65 7.98 9.58 11.09
N ASP A 66 7.93 10.68 11.82
CA ASP A 66 8.08 10.75 13.29
C ASP A 66 6.74 10.70 14.05
N GLU A 67 5.60 10.74 13.38
CA GLU A 67 4.26 10.72 13.99
C GLU A 67 3.78 9.32 14.44
N CYS A 68 4.66 8.38 14.64
CA CYS A 68 4.34 7.00 14.92
C CYS A 68 4.82 6.59 16.32
N SER A 69 4.23 7.16 17.36
CA SER A 69 4.69 6.99 18.75
C SER A 69 4.13 5.77 19.47
N ASP A 70 3.08 5.13 18.95
CA ASP A 70 2.31 4.09 19.65
C ASP A 70 2.71 2.63 19.29
N GLY A 71 3.65 2.47 18.35
CA GLY A 71 4.12 1.16 17.90
C GLY A 71 3.16 0.40 16.97
N THR A 72 1.97 0.96 16.66
CA THR A 72 0.97 0.33 15.78
C THR A 72 0.90 0.97 14.40
N THR A 73 1.70 1.99 14.13
CA THR A 73 1.66 2.81 12.91
C THR A 73 3.03 2.93 12.26
N CYS A 74 3.08 2.94 10.93
CA CYS A 74 4.28 3.20 10.13
C CYS A 74 3.96 4.13 8.96
N ASN A 75 4.40 5.38 9.02
CA ASN A 75 4.25 6.37 7.95
C ASN A 75 5.51 6.46 7.09
N LEU A 76 5.33 6.39 5.78
CA LEU A 76 6.37 6.46 4.76
C LEU A 76 6.08 7.65 3.83
N PRO A 77 6.29 8.91 4.30
CA PRO A 77 6.10 10.09 3.46
C PRO A 77 7.18 10.10 2.37
N VAL A 78 6.76 10.07 1.10
CA VAL A 78 7.66 10.00 -0.05
C VAL A 78 7.66 11.31 -0.84
N PRO A 79 8.80 11.73 -1.41
CA PRO A 79 8.86 12.98 -2.14
C PRO A 79 8.20 12.88 -3.50
N LYS A 80 7.76 14.03 -4.02
CA LYS A 80 7.27 14.18 -5.40
C LYS A 80 8.18 13.47 -6.42
N GLY A 81 7.58 12.85 -7.43
CA GLY A 81 8.28 12.05 -8.43
C GLY A 81 8.72 10.67 -7.93
N PHE A 82 8.19 10.20 -6.80
CA PHE A 82 8.39 8.84 -6.31
C PHE A 82 7.98 7.82 -7.38
N ASN A 83 8.87 6.85 -7.67
CA ASN A 83 8.78 5.96 -8.82
C ASN A 83 8.74 4.47 -8.43
N ASP A 84 8.52 3.59 -9.42
CA ASP A 84 8.38 2.14 -9.19
C ASP A 84 9.61 1.50 -8.54
N ALA A 85 10.84 1.93 -8.87
CA ALA A 85 12.05 1.39 -8.25
C ALA A 85 12.12 1.75 -6.75
N GLU A 86 11.65 2.92 -6.38
CA GLU A 86 11.58 3.39 -5.00
C GLU A 86 10.48 2.67 -4.23
N LEU A 87 9.31 2.47 -4.85
CA LEU A 87 8.22 1.68 -4.25
C LEU A 87 8.66 0.23 -4.04
N GLY A 88 9.31 -0.39 -5.02
CA GLY A 88 9.88 -1.73 -4.89
C GLY A 88 10.89 -1.82 -3.75
N TYR A 89 11.76 -0.81 -3.61
CA TYR A 89 12.72 -0.75 -2.52
C TYR A 89 12.05 -0.67 -1.15
N LEU A 90 11.03 0.18 -0.97
CA LEU A 90 10.27 0.26 0.29
C LEU A 90 9.49 -1.04 0.54
N THR A 91 8.97 -1.67 -0.50
CA THR A 91 8.26 -2.95 -0.39
C THR A 91 9.19 -4.04 0.15
N GLU A 92 10.38 -4.17 -0.40
CA GLU A 92 11.36 -5.18 0.02
C GLU A 92 11.99 -4.89 1.40
N ARG A 93 12.22 -3.62 1.72
CA ARG A 93 12.97 -3.23 2.92
C ARG A 93 12.10 -2.92 4.13
N VAL A 94 10.82 -2.58 3.92
CA VAL A 94 9.93 -2.15 5.00
C VAL A 94 8.62 -2.93 4.98
N ILE A 95 7.83 -2.85 3.90
CA ILE A 95 6.45 -3.33 3.88
C ILE A 95 6.38 -4.85 4.12
N VAL A 96 7.13 -5.63 3.35
CA VAL A 96 7.15 -7.10 3.49
C VAL A 96 7.81 -7.55 4.79
N PRO A 97 8.97 -7.01 5.21
CA PRO A 97 9.55 -7.37 6.50
C PRO A 97 8.66 -7.09 7.71
N LEU A 98 7.97 -5.92 7.74
CA LEU A 98 6.99 -5.62 8.78
C LEU A 98 5.84 -6.64 8.78
N GLY A 99 5.26 -6.95 7.62
CA GLY A 99 4.20 -7.96 7.51
C GLY A 99 4.64 -9.34 8.00
N ARG A 100 5.87 -9.74 7.70
CA ARG A 100 6.43 -11.01 8.19
C ARG A 100 6.64 -11.03 9.71
N ALA A 101 7.09 -9.91 10.28
CA ALA A 101 7.27 -9.78 11.73
C ALA A 101 5.93 -9.81 12.47
N LEU A 102 4.93 -9.13 11.95
CA LEU A 102 3.57 -9.06 12.50
C LEU A 102 2.83 -10.41 12.46
N ARG A 103 3.12 -11.26 11.46
CA ARG A 103 2.39 -12.52 11.21
C ARG A 103 0.89 -12.34 11.23
N PRO A 104 0.32 -11.48 10.37
CA PRO A 104 -1.07 -11.10 10.45
C PRO A 104 -2.02 -12.25 10.10
N ALA A 105 -3.20 -12.25 10.71
CA ALA A 105 -4.31 -13.13 10.35
C ALA A 105 -5.03 -12.66 9.08
N ALA A 106 -4.93 -11.36 8.76
CA ALA A 106 -5.42 -10.77 7.53
C ALA A 106 -4.53 -9.58 7.10
N VAL A 107 -4.39 -9.40 5.78
CA VAL A 107 -3.90 -8.16 5.16
C VAL A 107 -5.10 -7.40 4.60
N VAL A 108 -5.21 -6.13 4.96
CA VAL A 108 -6.16 -5.20 4.34
C VAL A 108 -5.33 -4.22 3.51
N LEU A 109 -5.53 -4.22 2.19
CA LEU A 109 -4.73 -3.44 1.25
C LEU A 109 -5.61 -2.42 0.53
N GLN A 110 -5.28 -1.14 0.69
CA GLN A 110 -5.89 -0.05 -0.06
C GLN A 110 -5.03 0.25 -1.29
N CYS A 111 -5.63 0.10 -2.47
CA CYS A 111 -4.99 0.22 -3.77
C CYS A 111 -5.44 1.49 -4.52
N GLY A 112 -5.34 2.65 -3.90
CA GLY A 112 -5.58 3.92 -4.59
C GLY A 112 -4.69 4.07 -5.82
N CYS A 113 -5.25 4.59 -6.89
CA CYS A 113 -4.57 4.75 -8.18
C CYS A 113 -4.09 6.19 -8.44
N ASP A 114 -4.29 7.09 -7.50
CA ASP A 114 -3.92 8.50 -7.64
C ASP A 114 -2.42 8.77 -7.46
N GLY A 115 -1.64 7.76 -7.07
CA GLY A 115 -0.18 7.76 -7.14
C GLY A 115 0.39 7.52 -8.54
N LEU A 116 -0.44 7.14 -9.52
CA LEU A 116 0.01 6.90 -10.89
C LEU A 116 0.39 8.21 -11.60
N ALA A 117 1.43 8.16 -12.45
CA ALA A 117 1.94 9.32 -13.17
C ALA A 117 0.89 10.04 -14.04
N ASP A 118 -0.13 9.29 -14.50
CA ASP A 118 -1.23 9.81 -15.31
C ASP A 118 -2.40 10.36 -14.48
N ASP A 119 -2.30 10.33 -13.14
CA ASP A 119 -3.34 10.87 -12.26
C ASP A 119 -3.06 12.34 -11.90
N PRO A 120 -4.10 13.19 -11.89
CA PRO A 120 -3.94 14.62 -11.63
C PRO A 120 -3.84 14.99 -10.16
N MET A 121 -4.09 14.06 -9.22
CA MET A 121 -4.26 14.38 -7.81
C MET A 121 -2.98 14.22 -6.99
N SER A 122 -1.90 13.71 -7.59
CA SER A 122 -0.61 13.63 -6.92
C SER A 122 0.55 14.05 -7.82
N GLY A 123 1.72 14.21 -7.22
CA GLY A 123 2.97 14.43 -7.92
C GLY A 123 3.84 13.18 -7.99
N LEU A 124 3.31 12.01 -7.62
CA LEU A 124 4.02 10.74 -7.71
C LEU A 124 4.16 10.30 -9.18
N ALA A 125 5.07 9.39 -9.46
CA ALA A 125 5.39 8.94 -10.81
C ALA A 125 5.35 7.40 -10.91
N LEU A 126 4.39 6.78 -10.23
CA LEU A 126 4.19 5.34 -10.28
C LEU A 126 3.55 4.91 -11.60
N THR A 127 3.79 3.66 -11.98
CA THR A 127 3.01 2.95 -12.99
C THR A 127 2.11 1.92 -12.30
N ASN A 128 1.11 1.44 -13.02
CA ASN A 128 0.28 0.35 -12.50
C ASN A 128 1.09 -0.95 -12.27
N ARG A 129 2.24 -1.12 -12.96
CA ARG A 129 3.18 -2.24 -12.73
C ARG A 129 3.79 -2.19 -11.34
N GLY A 130 4.17 -0.99 -10.86
CA GLY A 130 4.70 -0.79 -9.51
C GLY A 130 3.68 -1.18 -8.46
N LEU A 131 2.42 -0.72 -8.60
CA LEU A 131 1.34 -1.05 -7.68
C LEU A 131 1.01 -2.55 -7.69
N TRP A 132 0.96 -3.19 -8.85
CA TRP A 132 0.77 -4.65 -8.95
C TRP A 132 1.89 -5.45 -8.28
N SER A 133 3.12 -4.96 -8.36
CA SER A 133 4.26 -5.61 -7.68
C SER A 133 4.14 -5.55 -6.15
N VAL A 134 3.54 -4.49 -5.59
CA VAL A 134 3.19 -4.44 -4.16
C VAL A 134 2.15 -5.50 -3.82
N VAL A 135 1.07 -5.59 -4.61
CA VAL A 135 0.03 -6.62 -4.41
C VAL A 135 0.63 -8.01 -4.43
N GLU A 136 1.46 -8.34 -5.45
CA GLU A 136 2.18 -9.61 -5.56
C GLU A 136 3.04 -9.91 -4.32
N ALA A 137 3.80 -8.91 -3.85
CA ALA A 137 4.71 -9.07 -2.71
C ALA A 137 3.97 -9.32 -1.38
N LEU A 138 2.73 -8.87 -1.27
CA LEU A 138 1.90 -9.07 -0.08
C LEU A 138 1.18 -10.42 -0.08
N ILE A 139 0.97 -11.05 -1.25
CA ILE A 139 0.38 -12.39 -1.34
C ILE A 139 1.25 -13.40 -0.57
N GLY A 140 0.63 -14.17 0.31
CA GLY A 140 1.31 -15.16 1.17
C GLY A 140 1.72 -14.63 2.55
N LEU A 141 1.58 -13.34 2.84
CA LEU A 141 1.84 -12.80 4.19
C LEU A 141 0.76 -13.17 5.21
N ALA A 142 -0.45 -13.40 4.76
CA ALA A 142 -1.58 -13.79 5.61
C ALA A 142 -2.45 -14.84 4.91
N PRO A 143 -3.27 -15.58 5.65
CA PRO A 143 -4.25 -16.50 5.05
C PRO A 143 -5.47 -15.80 4.44
N ARG A 144 -5.65 -14.49 4.71
CA ARG A 144 -6.82 -13.71 4.26
C ARG A 144 -6.39 -12.36 3.73
N TYR A 145 -7.08 -11.91 2.68
CA TYR A 145 -6.87 -10.60 2.06
C TYR A 145 -8.22 -9.89 1.90
N PHE A 146 -8.23 -8.61 2.26
CA PHE A 146 -9.31 -7.70 1.94
C PHE A 146 -8.71 -6.56 1.14
N VAL A 147 -9.00 -6.50 -0.17
CA VAL A 147 -8.40 -5.55 -1.09
C VAL A 147 -9.44 -4.54 -1.51
N LEU A 148 -9.10 -3.27 -1.34
CA LEU A 148 -9.96 -2.12 -1.57
C LEU A 148 -9.42 -1.31 -2.76
N GLY A 149 -10.31 -0.58 -3.41
CA GLY A 149 -9.93 0.56 -4.24
C GLY A 149 -9.43 1.71 -3.36
N GLY A 150 -9.51 2.91 -3.88
CA GLY A 150 -9.10 4.14 -3.19
C GLY A 150 -9.22 5.32 -4.14
N GLY A 151 -8.35 6.32 -4.00
CA GLY A 151 -8.23 7.42 -4.94
C GLY A 151 -7.95 6.94 -6.37
N GLY A 152 -8.14 7.83 -7.30
CA GLY A 152 -7.93 7.58 -8.74
C GLY A 152 -8.92 8.41 -9.55
N TYR A 153 -8.40 9.34 -10.33
CA TYR A 153 -9.18 10.42 -10.95
C TYR A 153 -8.97 10.49 -12.46
N ASN A 154 -8.19 9.56 -12.99
CA ASN A 154 -8.07 9.29 -14.42
C ASN A 154 -8.83 7.99 -14.75
N PRO A 155 -9.99 8.04 -15.43
CA PRO A 155 -10.85 6.87 -15.60
C PRO A 155 -10.19 5.72 -16.38
N TRP A 156 -9.25 6.02 -17.31
CA TRP A 156 -8.49 4.97 -18.01
C TRP A 156 -7.44 4.33 -17.11
N ALA A 157 -6.71 5.15 -16.34
CA ALA A 157 -5.69 4.66 -15.42
C ALA A 157 -6.32 3.76 -14.35
N VAL A 158 -7.41 4.20 -13.73
CA VAL A 158 -8.17 3.44 -12.71
C VAL A 158 -8.65 2.11 -13.26
N ALA A 159 -9.34 2.11 -14.41
CA ALA A 159 -9.88 0.89 -15.00
C ALA A 159 -8.79 -0.15 -15.29
N ARG A 160 -7.67 0.28 -15.86
CA ARG A 160 -6.52 -0.58 -16.18
C ARG A 160 -5.81 -1.06 -14.93
N CYS A 161 -5.60 -0.17 -13.96
CA CYS A 161 -4.90 -0.51 -12.72
C CYS A 161 -5.65 -1.54 -11.91
N TRP A 162 -6.93 -1.34 -11.63
CA TRP A 162 -7.71 -2.27 -10.81
C TRP A 162 -8.06 -3.57 -11.53
N ALA A 163 -8.19 -3.56 -12.88
CA ALA A 163 -8.27 -4.80 -13.64
C ALA A 163 -7.00 -5.67 -13.46
N GLY A 164 -5.84 -5.03 -13.42
CA GLY A 164 -4.58 -5.71 -13.14
C GLY A 164 -4.44 -6.17 -11.70
N VAL A 165 -4.88 -5.38 -10.70
CA VAL A 165 -4.95 -5.84 -9.30
C VAL A 165 -5.79 -7.11 -9.18
N TRP A 166 -6.98 -7.12 -9.79
CA TRP A 166 -7.84 -8.30 -9.81
C TRP A 166 -7.15 -9.50 -10.48
N ALA A 167 -6.46 -9.28 -11.61
CA ALA A 167 -5.74 -10.34 -12.31
C ALA A 167 -4.64 -10.96 -11.43
N VAL A 168 -3.81 -10.12 -10.80
CA VAL A 168 -2.74 -10.56 -9.88
C VAL A 168 -3.30 -11.39 -8.72
N LEU A 169 -4.39 -10.95 -8.10
CA LEU A 169 -5.05 -11.68 -7.01
C LEU A 169 -5.57 -13.06 -7.45
N ASN A 170 -5.83 -13.25 -8.76
CA ASN A 170 -6.24 -14.51 -9.35
C ASN A 170 -5.08 -15.30 -9.99
N GLY A 171 -3.82 -14.92 -9.74
CA GLY A 171 -2.64 -15.60 -10.27
C GLY A 171 -2.41 -15.37 -11.77
N ILE A 172 -2.98 -14.32 -12.35
CA ILE A 172 -2.87 -13.95 -13.76
C ILE A 172 -1.91 -12.76 -13.88
N ASP A 173 -0.87 -12.87 -14.70
CA ASP A 173 0.03 -11.74 -15.00
C ASP A 173 -0.63 -10.75 -15.99
N PRO A 174 -0.96 -9.52 -15.57
CA PRO A 174 -1.60 -8.53 -16.45
C PRO A 174 -0.61 -7.80 -17.36
N ARG A 175 0.70 -8.00 -17.21
CA ARG A 175 1.73 -7.16 -17.86
C ARG A 175 1.77 -7.28 -19.38
N GLN A 176 1.27 -8.37 -19.93
CA GLN A 176 1.14 -8.62 -21.37
C GLN A 176 -0.31 -8.59 -21.85
N ALA A 177 -1.25 -8.28 -20.95
CA ALA A 177 -2.67 -8.26 -21.29
C ALA A 177 -3.02 -7.06 -22.17
N VAL A 178 -3.87 -7.31 -23.18
CA VAL A 178 -4.46 -6.28 -24.02
C VAL A 178 -5.97 -6.22 -23.78
N PRO A 179 -6.59 -5.04 -23.90
CA PRO A 179 -8.03 -4.94 -23.78
C PRO A 179 -8.76 -5.80 -24.81
N THR A 180 -9.77 -6.56 -24.36
CA THR A 180 -10.66 -7.25 -25.28
C THR A 180 -11.44 -6.25 -26.16
N PRO A 181 -12.02 -6.66 -27.30
CA PRO A 181 -12.86 -5.76 -28.09
C PRO A 181 -14.01 -5.13 -27.30
N ALA A 182 -14.55 -5.84 -26.31
CA ALA A 182 -15.59 -5.31 -25.41
C ALA A 182 -15.03 -4.24 -24.48
N ALA A 183 -13.90 -4.51 -23.83
CA ALA A 183 -13.20 -3.54 -22.97
C ALA A 183 -12.76 -2.30 -23.76
N LEU A 184 -12.24 -2.48 -24.98
CA LEU A 184 -11.83 -1.38 -25.85
C LEU A 184 -13.02 -0.46 -26.20
N ARG A 185 -14.20 -1.02 -26.46
CA ARG A 185 -15.41 -0.20 -26.68
C ARG A 185 -15.75 0.66 -25.46
N VAL A 186 -15.63 0.12 -24.26
CA VAL A 186 -15.86 0.86 -23.01
C VAL A 186 -14.80 1.96 -22.84
N LEU A 187 -13.52 1.60 -22.95
CA LEU A 187 -12.41 2.55 -22.81
C LEU A 187 -12.50 3.70 -23.83
N SER A 188 -12.86 3.39 -25.09
CA SER A 188 -13.03 4.41 -26.14
C SER A 188 -14.26 5.30 -25.92
N GLY A 189 -15.23 4.85 -25.11
CA GLY A 189 -16.42 5.61 -24.74
C GLY A 189 -16.26 6.50 -23.52
N LEU A 190 -15.18 6.35 -22.76
CA LEU A 190 -14.94 7.15 -21.56
C LEU A 190 -14.85 8.65 -21.88
N ARG A 191 -15.25 9.48 -20.93
CA ARG A 191 -15.18 10.93 -20.98
C ARG A 191 -14.48 11.45 -19.74
N TRP A 192 -13.69 12.49 -19.92
CA TRP A 192 -13.01 13.16 -18.84
C TRP A 192 -12.80 14.62 -19.18
N ASP A 193 -13.19 15.51 -18.28
CA ASP A 193 -13.23 16.97 -18.53
C ASP A 193 -11.84 17.64 -18.47
N ARG A 194 -10.78 16.86 -18.40
CA ARG A 194 -9.39 17.36 -18.48
C ARG A 194 -8.87 17.30 -19.91
N SER A 195 -7.83 18.10 -20.20
CA SER A 195 -7.24 18.22 -21.55
C SER A 195 -6.82 16.87 -22.14
N GLN A 196 -6.22 15.99 -21.33
CA GLN A 196 -5.81 14.64 -21.74
C GLN A 196 -7.01 13.74 -22.10
N GLY A 197 -8.17 13.95 -21.48
CA GLY A 197 -9.38 13.20 -21.75
C GLY A 197 -9.99 13.50 -23.12
N ARG A 198 -9.68 14.64 -23.73
CA ARG A 198 -10.17 15.00 -25.07
C ARG A 198 -9.41 14.25 -26.18
N ASN A 199 -8.15 13.86 -25.92
CA ASN A 199 -7.33 13.10 -26.84
C ASN A 199 -6.47 12.12 -26.01
N PRO A 200 -7.05 11.00 -25.54
CA PRO A 200 -6.35 10.07 -24.68
C PRO A 200 -5.15 9.46 -25.40
N PRO A 201 -3.99 9.35 -24.73
CA PRO A 201 -2.83 8.69 -25.30
C PRO A 201 -3.15 7.27 -25.76
N ALA A 202 -2.58 6.85 -26.88
CA ALA A 202 -2.87 5.56 -27.51
C ALA A 202 -2.63 4.37 -26.56
N HIS A 203 -1.62 4.47 -25.68
CA HIS A 203 -1.30 3.39 -24.74
C HIS A 203 -2.42 3.15 -23.70
N TRP A 204 -3.27 4.14 -23.38
CA TRP A 204 -4.42 3.93 -22.51
C TRP A 204 -5.48 2.99 -23.09
N LEU A 205 -5.46 2.83 -24.42
CA LEU A 205 -6.40 1.98 -25.16
C LEU A 205 -5.77 0.66 -25.63
N ALA A 206 -4.43 0.63 -25.79
CA ALA A 206 -3.75 -0.49 -26.42
C ALA A 206 -3.24 -1.56 -25.45
N SER A 207 -3.08 -1.24 -24.17
CA SER A 207 -2.50 -2.14 -23.16
C SER A 207 -3.20 -1.99 -21.82
N ILE A 208 -3.28 -3.08 -21.06
CA ILE A 208 -3.68 -3.01 -19.64
C ILE A 208 -2.52 -2.44 -18.82
N ALA A 209 -1.28 -2.86 -19.10
CA ALA A 209 -0.10 -2.38 -18.41
C ALA A 209 0.41 -1.05 -18.97
N ASP A 210 0.90 -0.21 -18.08
CA ASP A 210 1.71 0.95 -18.45
C ASP A 210 3.07 0.52 -19.02
N HIS A 211 3.74 1.41 -19.73
CA HIS A 211 5.12 1.18 -20.11
C HIS A 211 6.01 1.11 -18.86
N PRO A 212 7.00 0.21 -18.83
CA PRO A 212 7.99 0.22 -17.75
C PRO A 212 8.64 1.60 -17.64
N ALA A 213 8.60 2.19 -16.45
CA ALA A 213 9.27 3.45 -16.17
C ALA A 213 10.60 3.16 -15.47
N PRO A 214 11.75 3.43 -16.10
CA PRO A 214 13.04 3.28 -15.43
C PRO A 214 13.14 4.29 -14.29
N GLY A 215 13.69 3.85 -13.15
CA GLY A 215 13.87 4.70 -11.99
C GLY A 215 15.11 4.29 -11.20
N SER A 216 15.54 5.17 -10.31
CA SER A 216 16.58 4.90 -9.34
C SER A 216 16.09 5.25 -7.95
N VAL A 217 16.63 4.57 -6.94
CA VAL A 217 16.28 4.81 -5.54
C VAL A 217 17.09 6.00 -5.03
N ARG A 218 16.41 7.10 -4.73
CA ARG A 218 17.01 8.32 -4.17
C ARG A 218 17.51 8.09 -2.73
N PRO A 219 18.53 8.86 -2.25
CA PRO A 219 19.01 8.79 -0.87
C PRO A 219 17.89 9.00 0.16
N ALA A 220 16.99 9.94 -0.06
CA ALA A 220 15.85 10.21 0.83
C ALA A 220 15.00 8.96 1.09
N ILE A 221 14.76 8.11 0.07
CA ILE A 221 13.99 6.87 0.22
C ILE A 221 14.75 5.84 1.05
N ARG A 222 16.09 5.78 0.90
CA ARG A 222 16.95 4.92 1.74
C ARG A 222 16.89 5.34 3.19
N ASP A 223 16.84 6.65 3.47
CA ASP A 223 16.72 7.19 4.82
C ASP A 223 15.35 6.88 5.42
N ILE A 224 14.27 7.05 4.67
CA ILE A 224 12.91 6.66 5.08
C ILE A 224 12.90 5.16 5.44
N ALA A 225 13.41 4.30 4.57
CA ALA A 225 13.48 2.86 4.83
C ALA A 225 14.30 2.52 6.09
N ARG A 226 15.43 3.18 6.30
CA ARG A 226 16.29 2.97 7.48
C ARG A 226 15.57 3.36 8.77
N ILE A 227 14.86 4.50 8.79
CA ILE A 227 14.09 4.97 9.94
C ILE A 227 12.94 3.99 10.23
N ALA A 228 12.19 3.59 9.21
CA ALA A 228 11.08 2.66 9.35
C ALA A 228 11.53 1.26 9.77
N ALA A 229 12.66 0.76 9.24
CA ALA A 229 13.20 -0.55 9.61
C ALA A 229 13.65 -0.61 11.09
N GLY A 230 14.01 0.52 11.70
CA GLY A 230 14.28 0.58 13.13
C GLY A 230 13.10 0.15 14.02
N ARG A 231 11.90 0.15 13.48
CA ARG A 231 10.67 -0.33 14.16
C ARG A 231 10.51 -1.84 14.15
N LEU A 232 11.14 -2.54 13.21
CA LEU A 232 11.17 -4.01 13.21
C LEU A 232 11.76 -4.56 14.50
N THR A 233 12.78 -3.90 15.03
CA THR A 233 13.43 -4.29 16.30
C THR A 233 12.51 -4.13 17.51
N LEU A 234 11.47 -3.29 17.43
CA LEU A 234 10.48 -3.10 18.48
C LEU A 234 9.37 -4.16 18.45
N LEU A 235 9.17 -4.82 17.29
CA LEU A 235 8.18 -5.89 17.11
C LEU A 235 8.76 -7.28 17.42
N GLU A 236 10.09 -7.44 17.46
CA GLU A 236 10.70 -8.69 17.89
C GLU A 236 10.45 -8.87 19.41
N PRO A 237 9.94 -10.03 19.86
CA PRO A 237 9.87 -10.31 21.28
C PRO A 237 11.30 -10.23 21.84
N PRO A 238 11.50 -9.69 23.07
CA PRO A 238 12.82 -9.62 23.67
C PRO A 238 13.44 -11.02 23.58
N ALA A 239 14.66 -11.09 23.04
CA ALA A 239 15.39 -12.34 22.93
C ALA A 239 15.30 -13.05 24.28
N ALA A 240 14.81 -14.29 24.30
CA ALA A 240 14.67 -15.05 25.52
C ALA A 240 16.02 -15.02 26.23
N SER A 241 16.13 -14.18 27.24
CA SER A 241 17.28 -14.13 28.10
C SER A 241 17.42 -15.53 28.68
N ASN A 242 18.55 -16.19 28.42
CA ASN A 242 18.94 -17.46 29.03
C ASN A 242 19.03 -17.29 30.55
N VAL A 243 17.88 -17.28 31.22
CA VAL A 243 17.77 -17.38 32.67
C VAL A 243 17.36 -18.83 32.99
N PHE A 244 18.22 -19.76 32.60
CA PHE A 244 18.18 -21.11 33.11
C PHE A 244 19.60 -21.65 33.13
N ASN A 245 20.39 -21.20 34.12
CA ASN A 245 21.53 -21.97 34.67
C ASN A 245 22.13 -21.27 35.90
N GLN A 246 21.42 -21.28 37.03
CA GLN A 246 22.05 -21.19 38.35
C GLN A 246 21.04 -21.58 39.44
N GLU A 247 20.67 -22.86 39.50
CA GLU A 247 20.19 -23.49 40.74
C GLU A 247 20.20 -25.02 40.56
N ARG A 248 21.39 -25.60 40.48
CA ARG A 248 21.62 -27.00 40.89
C ARG A 248 22.92 -27.05 41.66
N GLY A 249 22.83 -26.82 42.95
CA GLY A 249 23.96 -27.01 43.83
C GLY A 249 23.66 -26.62 45.26
N MET A 250 22.88 -27.43 45.96
CA MET A 250 22.97 -27.61 47.41
C MET A 250 21.81 -28.45 47.92
N TYR A 251 22.02 -29.76 47.99
CA TYR A 251 21.49 -30.59 49.09
C TYR A 251 22.26 -31.91 49.00
N ARG A 252 23.26 -32.02 49.91
CA ARG A 252 23.73 -33.27 50.52
C ARG A 252 23.10 -33.38 51.87
#